data_338c4da659eb5f29a0e8033b6d04d787
#
_entry.id   338c4da659eb5f29a0e8033b6d04d787
#
_cell.length_a   1.000
_cell.length_b   1.000
_cell.length_c   1.000
_cell.angle_alpha   90.00
_cell.angle_beta   90.00
_cell.angle_gamma   90.00
#
_symmetry.space_group_name_H-M   'P 1'
#
loop_
_entity.id
_entity.type
_entity.pdbx_description
1 polymer ?
#
loop_
_entity_poly.entity_id
_entity_poly.type
_entity_poly.pdbx_seq_one_letter_code
_entity_poly.pdbx_strand_id
1 'polypeptide(L)'
;MVRSYFEDYESSSWKIIGLFTDKNIAEETAKKWTDFYEEKQYSLFNEPKGWKPSDEDLKYDYECSWQESYEYSDRHAKYSEVLNFRQIEVEEFDLNKDISLNRESYITESMLSLMTQWDRNHKLEKIIK
;
A
#
# COMPACT_ATOMS: atom_id res chain seq x y z
N MET A 1 -1.05 -13.54 -13.40
CA MET A 1 -1.84 -12.62 -12.59
C MET A 1 -1.04 -12.21 -11.36
N VAL A 2 -1.01 -10.94 -11.10
CA VAL A 2 -0.43 -10.38 -9.87
C VAL A 2 -1.56 -9.86 -9.00
N ARG A 3 -1.61 -10.29 -7.74
CA ARG A 3 -2.66 -9.87 -6.82
C ARG A 3 -2.10 -9.65 -5.41
N SER A 4 -2.75 -8.74 -4.68
CA SER A 4 -2.42 -8.41 -3.30
C SER A 4 -3.47 -8.98 -2.36
N TYR A 5 -3.04 -9.47 -1.22
CA TYR A 5 -3.91 -9.95 -0.15
C TYR A 5 -3.96 -8.93 0.98
N PHE A 6 -5.18 -8.56 1.35
CA PHE A 6 -5.46 -7.64 2.44
C PHE A 6 -6.28 -8.35 3.51
N GLU A 7 -5.91 -8.14 4.75
CA GLU A 7 -6.60 -8.72 5.89
C GLU A 7 -6.75 -7.70 7.01
N ASP A 8 -7.98 -7.48 7.43
CA ASP A 8 -8.26 -6.66 8.61
C ASP A 8 -8.98 -7.50 9.68
N TYR A 9 -9.46 -6.84 10.71
CA TYR A 9 -10.11 -7.48 11.85
C TYR A 9 -11.36 -8.29 11.50
N GLU A 10 -12.08 -7.89 10.46
CA GLU A 10 -13.38 -8.43 10.10
C GLU A 10 -13.44 -9.10 8.74
N SER A 11 -12.49 -8.84 7.88
CA SER A 11 -12.53 -9.31 6.49
C SER A 11 -11.17 -9.57 5.89
N SER A 12 -11.17 -10.35 4.84
CA SER A 12 -9.99 -10.58 4.01
C SER A 12 -10.38 -10.55 2.54
N SER A 13 -9.48 -10.10 1.70
CA SER A 13 -9.75 -10.05 0.25
C SER A 13 -8.47 -10.07 -0.56
N TRP A 14 -8.58 -10.63 -1.78
CA TRP A 14 -7.57 -10.52 -2.81
C TRP A 14 -7.97 -9.42 -3.79
N LYS A 15 -7.00 -8.60 -4.18
CA LYS A 15 -7.19 -7.55 -5.19
C LYS A 15 -6.22 -7.74 -6.33
N ILE A 16 -6.73 -7.78 -7.55
CA ILE A 16 -5.91 -7.96 -8.74
C ILE A 16 -5.21 -6.66 -9.08
N ILE A 17 -3.89 -6.72 -9.19
CA ILE A 17 -3.06 -5.60 -9.65
C ILE A 17 -3.05 -5.58 -11.18
N GLY A 18 -2.84 -6.72 -11.79
CA GLY A 18 -2.82 -6.82 -13.24
C GLY A 18 -2.69 -8.24 -13.76
N LEU A 19 -2.97 -8.36 -15.05
CA LEU A 19 -2.84 -9.60 -15.81
C LEU A 19 -1.73 -9.40 -16.83
N PHE A 20 -0.74 -10.29 -16.83
CA PHE A 20 0.44 -10.17 -17.67
C PHE A 20 0.68 -11.45 -18.44
N THR A 21 1.15 -11.33 -19.68
CA THR A 21 1.56 -12.47 -20.49
C THR A 21 3.04 -12.81 -20.28
N ASP A 22 3.83 -11.85 -19.82
CA ASP A 22 5.27 -12.01 -19.56
C ASP A 22 5.50 -12.22 -18.05
N LYS A 23 6.06 -13.37 -17.73
CA LYS A 23 6.36 -13.74 -16.34
C LYS A 23 7.33 -12.76 -15.67
N ASN A 24 8.32 -12.28 -16.39
CA ASN A 24 9.32 -11.35 -15.85
C ASN A 24 8.68 -10.02 -15.48
N ILE A 25 7.78 -9.52 -16.33
CA ILE A 25 7.03 -8.28 -16.05
C ILE A 25 6.12 -8.48 -14.84
N ALA A 26 5.48 -9.64 -14.73
CA ALA A 26 4.64 -9.96 -13.58
C ALA A 26 5.45 -9.95 -12.28
N GLU A 27 6.61 -10.57 -12.27
CA GLU A 27 7.50 -10.61 -11.11
C GLU A 27 8.05 -9.23 -10.73
N GLU A 28 8.44 -8.43 -11.71
CA GLU A 28 8.88 -7.05 -11.50
C GLU A 28 7.77 -6.20 -10.91
N THR A 29 6.55 -6.35 -11.43
CA THR A 29 5.37 -5.65 -10.93
C THR A 29 5.08 -6.04 -9.48
N ALA A 30 5.13 -7.33 -9.17
CA ALA A 30 4.94 -7.83 -7.81
C ALA A 30 5.97 -7.25 -6.84
N LYS A 31 7.24 -7.22 -7.24
CA LYS A 31 8.30 -6.64 -6.42
C LYS A 31 8.09 -5.16 -6.17
N LYS A 32 7.72 -4.42 -7.21
CA LYS A 32 7.47 -2.99 -7.13
C LYS A 32 6.34 -2.67 -6.15
N TRP A 33 5.24 -3.42 -6.23
CA TRP A 33 4.12 -3.24 -5.32
C TRP A 33 4.48 -3.65 -3.88
N THR A 34 5.25 -4.71 -3.70
CA THR A 34 5.74 -5.11 -2.38
C THR A 34 6.57 -4.00 -1.75
N ASP A 35 7.51 -3.43 -2.50
CA ASP A 35 8.35 -2.33 -2.03
C ASP A 35 7.50 -1.10 -1.65
N PHE A 36 6.50 -0.79 -2.46
CA PHE A 36 5.56 0.30 -2.18
C PHE A 36 4.80 0.07 -0.87
N TYR A 37 4.19 -1.11 -0.70
CA TYR A 37 3.43 -1.41 0.52
C TYR A 37 4.32 -1.39 1.76
N GLU A 38 5.48 -2.00 1.70
CA GLU A 38 6.40 -2.05 2.84
C GLU A 38 6.88 -0.66 3.25
N GLU A 39 7.26 0.16 2.28
CA GLU A 39 7.69 1.53 2.56
C GLU A 39 6.58 2.38 3.14
N LYS A 40 5.37 2.26 2.61
CA LYS A 40 4.21 3.00 3.13
C LYS A 40 3.83 2.55 4.53
N GLN A 41 3.84 1.25 4.80
CA GLN A 41 3.60 0.73 6.14
C GLN A 41 4.63 1.27 7.13
N TYR A 42 5.91 1.23 6.75
CA TYR A 42 6.98 1.76 7.58
C TYR A 42 6.77 3.25 7.88
N SER A 43 6.49 4.05 6.86
CA SER A 43 6.32 5.50 7.03
C SER A 43 5.08 5.88 7.84
N LEU A 44 4.06 5.01 7.85
CA LEU A 44 2.88 5.24 8.67
C LEU A 44 3.12 4.93 10.14
N PHE A 45 3.88 3.87 10.45
CA PHE A 45 4.13 3.48 11.83
C PHE A 45 5.26 4.27 12.51
N ASN A 46 6.19 4.81 11.72
CA ASN A 46 7.37 5.46 12.28
C ASN A 46 7.25 6.98 12.19
N GLU A 47 7.72 7.63 13.22
CA GLU A 47 7.75 9.08 13.33
C GLU A 47 8.54 9.71 12.18
N PRO A 48 7.95 10.66 11.42
CA PRO A 48 8.69 11.39 10.41
C PRO A 48 9.85 12.19 11.03
N LYS A 49 10.93 12.31 10.28
CA LYS A 49 12.10 13.07 10.74
C LYS A 49 11.71 14.52 11.00
N GLY A 50 12.00 14.99 12.23
CA GLY A 50 11.70 16.36 12.64
C GLY A 50 10.25 16.60 13.06
N TRP A 51 9.45 15.54 13.15
CA TRP A 51 8.07 15.66 13.60
C TRP A 51 7.99 16.11 15.07
N LYS A 52 7.03 16.98 15.35
CA LYS A 52 6.71 17.43 16.71
C LYS A 52 5.20 17.45 16.90
N PRO A 53 4.70 17.19 18.13
CA PRO A 53 3.28 17.33 18.41
C PRO A 53 2.79 18.74 18.14
N SER A 54 1.57 18.86 17.58
CA SER A 54 0.91 20.14 17.42
C SER A 54 0.28 20.59 18.73
N ASP A 55 -0.13 21.85 18.82
CA ASP A 55 -0.83 22.38 19.99
C ASP A 55 -2.13 21.61 20.27
N GLU A 56 -2.80 21.14 19.22
CA GLU A 56 -4.00 20.32 19.37
C GLU A 56 -3.71 18.95 19.96
N ASP A 57 -2.58 18.33 19.60
CA ASP A 57 -2.15 17.08 20.19
C ASP A 57 -1.86 17.23 21.68
N LEU A 58 -1.15 18.30 22.05
CA LEU A 58 -0.80 18.60 23.43
C LEU A 58 -2.00 18.94 24.31
N LYS A 59 -3.10 19.33 23.72
CA LYS A 59 -4.34 19.63 24.44
C LYS A 59 -4.91 18.40 25.13
N TYR A 60 -4.74 17.21 24.55
CA TYR A 60 -5.30 15.98 25.06
C TYR A 60 -4.26 15.07 25.72
N ASP A 61 -2.99 15.18 25.34
CA ASP A 61 -1.91 14.35 25.86
C ASP A 61 -0.60 15.13 25.94
N TYR A 62 -0.15 15.37 27.15
CA TYR A 62 1.07 16.14 27.39
C TYR A 62 2.34 15.49 26.80
N GLU A 63 2.36 14.17 26.70
CA GLU A 63 3.50 13.41 26.16
C GLU A 63 3.12 12.68 24.85
N CYS A 64 2.39 13.38 23.98
CA CYS A 64 1.90 12.79 22.73
C CYS A 64 3.02 12.23 21.86
N SER A 65 2.93 10.92 21.57
CA SER A 65 3.83 10.25 20.64
C SER A 65 3.24 10.34 19.21
N TRP A 66 4.04 9.96 18.22
CA TRP A 66 3.58 9.96 16.83
C TRP A 66 2.29 9.17 16.64
N GLN A 67 2.20 7.96 17.22
CA GLN A 67 1.03 7.10 17.06
C GLN A 67 -0.23 7.61 17.80
N GLU A 68 -0.07 8.55 18.71
CA GLU A 68 -1.16 9.19 19.43
C GLU A 68 -1.53 10.55 18.83
N SER A 69 -0.78 11.01 17.85
CA SER A 69 -0.96 12.32 17.25
C SER A 69 -2.14 12.40 16.29
N TYR A 70 -2.62 13.60 16.09
CA TYR A 70 -3.67 13.92 15.14
C TYR A 70 -3.26 13.61 13.71
N GLU A 71 -2.02 13.97 13.37
CA GLU A 71 -1.47 13.72 12.04
C GLU A 71 -1.39 12.23 11.72
N TYR A 72 -0.96 11.42 12.69
CA TYR A 72 -0.96 9.96 12.53
C TYR A 72 -2.37 9.41 12.30
N SER A 73 -3.34 9.85 13.13
CA SER A 73 -4.73 9.40 12.98
C SER A 73 -5.30 9.74 11.61
N ASP A 74 -5.01 10.94 11.12
CA ASP A 74 -5.46 11.37 9.80
C ASP A 74 -4.84 10.53 8.68
N ARG A 75 -3.53 10.31 8.73
CA ARG A 75 -2.82 9.47 7.76
C ARG A 75 -3.27 8.02 7.83
N HIS A 76 -3.47 7.49 9.03
CA HIS A 76 -3.95 6.14 9.23
C HIS A 76 -5.32 5.94 8.60
N ALA A 77 -6.24 6.86 8.82
CA ALA A 77 -7.57 6.79 8.21
C ALA A 77 -7.50 6.86 6.69
N LYS A 78 -6.62 7.70 6.15
CA LYS A 78 -6.46 7.92 4.72
C LYS A 78 -5.81 6.73 4.00
N TYR A 79 -4.87 6.05 4.65
CA TYR A 79 -4.07 4.97 4.05
C TYR A 79 -4.32 3.61 4.71
N SER A 80 -5.50 3.41 5.29
CA SER A 80 -5.82 2.16 6.02
C SER A 80 -5.71 0.90 5.16
N GLU A 81 -6.00 0.97 3.86
CA GLU A 81 -5.87 -0.17 2.96
C GLU A 81 -4.42 -0.67 2.88
N VAL A 82 -3.46 0.26 2.87
CA VAL A 82 -2.02 -0.10 2.85
C VAL A 82 -1.65 -0.87 4.11
N LEU A 83 -2.19 -0.47 5.26
CA LEU A 83 -1.91 -1.13 6.54
C LEU A 83 -2.45 -2.56 6.60
N ASN A 84 -3.50 -2.85 5.85
CA ASN A 84 -4.11 -4.17 5.80
C ASN A 84 -3.42 -5.13 4.83
N PHE A 85 -2.48 -4.64 4.05
CA PHE A 85 -1.71 -5.48 3.14
C PHE A 85 -0.91 -6.54 3.89
N ARG A 86 -0.94 -7.79 3.41
CA ARG A 86 -0.22 -8.92 4.00
C ARG A 86 0.77 -9.58 3.07
N GLN A 87 0.37 -9.85 1.83
CA GLN A 87 1.25 -10.53 0.89
C GLN A 87 0.83 -10.26 -0.55
N ILE A 88 1.76 -10.49 -1.45
CA ILE A 88 1.53 -10.42 -2.88
C ILE A 88 1.80 -11.79 -3.50
N GLU A 89 1.07 -12.11 -4.54
CA GLU A 89 1.16 -13.40 -5.22
C GLU A 89 1.20 -13.22 -6.72
N VAL A 90 2.08 -13.98 -7.36
CA VAL A 90 2.12 -14.12 -8.81
C VAL A 90 1.64 -15.51 -9.14
N GLU A 91 0.53 -15.63 -9.84
CA GLU A 91 -0.09 -16.89 -10.16
C GLU A 91 -0.26 -17.04 -11.67
N GLU A 92 0.15 -18.20 -12.17
CA GLU A 92 -0.14 -18.58 -13.55
C GLU A 92 -1.58 -19.08 -13.63
N PHE A 93 -2.29 -18.67 -14.67
CA PHE A 93 -3.64 -19.14 -14.89
C PHE A 93 -3.98 -19.13 -16.36
N ASP A 94 -4.98 -19.94 -16.73
CA ASP A 94 -5.47 -20.06 -18.11
C ASP A 94 -6.77 -19.28 -18.25
N LEU A 95 -6.75 -18.22 -19.07
CA LEU A 95 -7.91 -17.36 -19.33
C LEU A 95 -9.13 -18.15 -19.83
N ASN A 96 -8.89 -19.27 -20.52
CA ASN A 96 -9.98 -20.07 -21.08
C ASN A 96 -10.60 -21.05 -20.07
N LYS A 97 -9.93 -21.29 -18.95
CA LYS A 97 -10.36 -22.29 -17.97
C LYS A 97 -10.77 -21.72 -16.63
N ASP A 98 -10.28 -20.53 -16.29
CA ASP A 98 -10.48 -19.97 -14.96
C ASP A 98 -11.55 -18.88 -15.00
N ILE A 99 -12.78 -19.30 -14.69
CA ILE A 99 -13.94 -18.40 -14.65
C ILE A 99 -14.00 -17.62 -13.32
N SER A 100 -13.20 -18.03 -12.32
CA SER A 100 -13.23 -17.42 -10.99
C SER A 100 -12.72 -15.98 -10.98
N LEU A 101 -11.97 -15.56 -12.00
CA LEU A 101 -11.50 -14.19 -12.16
C LEU A 101 -12.57 -13.13 -12.14
N ASN A 102 -13.79 -13.49 -12.60
CA ASN A 102 -14.91 -12.56 -12.61
C ASN A 102 -15.41 -12.19 -11.21
N ARG A 103 -14.97 -12.92 -10.19
CA ARG A 103 -15.37 -12.70 -8.80
C ARG A 103 -14.34 -11.90 -8.01
N GLU A 104 -13.12 -11.74 -8.50
CA GLU A 104 -12.08 -10.99 -7.83
C GLU A 104 -12.16 -9.51 -8.19
N SER A 105 -11.96 -8.66 -7.19
CA SER A 105 -11.92 -7.22 -7.38
C SER A 105 -10.53 -6.78 -7.79
N TYR A 106 -10.47 -5.72 -8.60
CA TYR A 106 -9.21 -5.06 -8.91
C TYR A 106 -8.81 -4.08 -7.80
N ILE A 107 -7.52 -3.76 -7.77
CA ILE A 107 -6.99 -2.73 -6.86
C ILE A 107 -7.78 -1.42 -7.08
N THR A 108 -8.04 -0.67 -6.01
CA THR A 108 -8.82 0.56 -6.11
C THR A 108 -8.06 1.65 -6.85
N GLU A 109 -8.80 2.60 -7.44
CA GLU A 109 -8.20 3.75 -8.11
C GLU A 109 -7.38 4.60 -7.15
N SER A 110 -7.83 4.72 -5.90
CA SER A 110 -7.07 5.41 -4.84
C SER A 110 -5.70 4.78 -4.64
N MET A 111 -5.64 3.47 -4.58
CA MET A 111 -4.40 2.72 -4.40
C MET A 111 -3.50 2.86 -5.61
N LEU A 112 -4.06 2.81 -6.82
CA LEU A 112 -3.32 3.02 -8.06
C LEU A 112 -2.71 4.42 -8.11
N SER A 113 -3.46 5.44 -7.68
CA SER A 113 -2.97 6.82 -7.62
C SER A 113 -1.80 6.97 -6.66
N LEU A 114 -1.89 6.35 -5.48
CA LEU A 114 -0.82 6.35 -4.49
C LEU A 114 0.44 5.67 -5.04
N MET A 115 0.28 4.54 -5.72
CA MET A 115 1.38 3.82 -6.34
C MET A 115 2.03 4.64 -7.45
N THR A 116 1.24 5.27 -8.29
CA THR A 116 1.73 6.11 -9.39
C THR A 116 2.56 7.27 -8.86
N GLN A 117 2.08 7.93 -7.79
CA GLN A 117 2.79 9.03 -7.16
C GLN A 117 4.11 8.56 -6.54
N TRP A 118 4.08 7.44 -5.83
CA TRP A 118 5.27 6.85 -5.22
C TRP A 118 6.31 6.48 -6.28
N ASP A 119 5.89 5.85 -7.36
CA ASP A 119 6.77 5.46 -8.47
C ASP A 119 7.42 6.69 -9.14
N ARG A 120 6.64 7.74 -9.35
CA ARG A 120 7.13 9.02 -9.91
C ARG A 120 8.19 9.63 -8.99
N ASN A 121 7.94 9.67 -7.68
CA ASN A 121 8.88 10.22 -6.72
C ASN A 121 10.19 9.43 -6.70
N HIS A 122 10.13 8.11 -6.79
CA HIS A 122 11.32 7.26 -6.85
C HIS A 122 12.14 7.48 -8.12
N LYS A 123 11.49 7.66 -9.25
CA LYS A 123 12.17 7.98 -10.52
C LYS A 123 12.86 9.34 -10.48
N LEU A 124 12.21 10.33 -9.86
CA LEU A 124 12.79 11.66 -9.68
C LEU A 124 14.03 11.62 -8.78
N GLU A 125 13.99 10.86 -7.69
CA GLU A 125 15.15 10.68 -6.81
C GLU A 125 16.34 10.08 -7.55
N LYS A 126 16.12 9.12 -8.42
CA LYS A 126 17.18 8.51 -9.25
C LYS A 126 17.79 9.49 -10.24
N ILE A 127 17.01 10.43 -10.76
CA ILE A 127 17.46 11.43 -11.71
C ILE A 127 18.28 12.52 -11.00
N ILE A 128 17.88 12.90 -9.79
CA ILE A 128 18.53 13.97 -9.03
C ILE A 128 19.87 13.50 -8.40
N LYS A 129 19.99 12.23 -8.13
CA LYS A 129 21.23 11.63 -7.65
C LYS A 129 22.19 11.31 -8.78
#